data_f9b09b0036d6dae80961fb86b35ff84e
#
_entry.id   f9b09b0036d6dae80961fb86b35ff84e
#
_cell.length_a   1.000
_cell.length_b   1.000
_cell.length_c   1.000
_cell.angle_alpha   90.00
_cell.angle_beta   90.00
_cell.angle_gamma   90.00
#
_symmetry.space_group_name_H-M   'P 1'
#
loop_
_entity.id
_entity.type
_entity.pdbx_description
1 polymer ?
#
loop_
_entity_poly.entity_id
_entity_poly.type
_entity_poly.pdbx_seq_one_letter_code
_entity_poly.pdbx_strand_id
1 'polypeptide(L)'
;MEWVTFLSHHLDEVFNNRERAMDQREVSGESDTGVRVDMTALAAGLRSKVPGLPIAFEHGPDAEIAGRSVVETDAAHWHGGLRAHHIEGPLPELVAQLTGSTKVNYYADQVFLKEPGSQIRTPFHQDQPYFLVDGPVAVCWVPIDVVGLDNGPMGYVRGSHRWNKVFKPSDFVTDTGTFPEENGVEHGDLEQMPAISAAEHDLVYFEAEPGDVIVHHWATIHGAAGNVSTTATRRAASVRYAHGDSRYYQRTSSPEPFRFTTGLVSGDPLETSDRFPIVWPRDSGV
;
A
#
# COMPACT_ATOMS: atom_id res chain seq x y z
N MET A 1 11.98 -8.94 -18.09
CA MET A 1 11.36 -10.25 -17.75
C MET A 1 12.02 -10.90 -16.52
N GLU A 2 13.33 -10.82 -16.35
CA GLU A 2 14.02 -11.44 -15.19
C GLU A 2 13.48 -10.95 -13.83
N TRP A 3 13.33 -9.65 -13.63
CA TRP A 3 12.81 -9.08 -12.39
C TRP A 3 11.33 -9.39 -12.12
N VAL A 4 10.52 -9.60 -13.16
CA VAL A 4 9.10 -10.02 -13.01
C VAL A 4 9.04 -11.43 -12.45
N THR A 5 9.80 -12.36 -13.03
CA THR A 5 9.89 -13.75 -12.56
C THR A 5 10.44 -13.82 -11.14
N PHE A 6 11.48 -13.03 -10.86
CA PHE A 6 12.05 -12.91 -9.52
C PHE A 6 11.03 -12.42 -8.50
N LEU A 7 10.34 -11.32 -8.79
CA LEU A 7 9.31 -10.78 -7.90
C LEU A 7 8.14 -11.76 -7.70
N SER A 8 7.69 -12.43 -8.79
CA SER A 8 6.61 -13.41 -8.72
C SER A 8 6.94 -14.56 -7.77
N HIS A 9 8.14 -15.11 -7.87
CA HIS A 9 8.60 -16.19 -6.99
C HIS A 9 8.54 -15.76 -5.50
N HIS A 10 9.08 -14.59 -5.20
CA HIS A 10 9.14 -14.12 -3.81
C HIS A 10 7.77 -13.67 -3.26
N LEU A 11 6.88 -13.19 -4.09
CA LEU A 11 5.49 -12.95 -3.66
C LEU A 11 4.76 -14.27 -3.34
N ASP A 12 5.02 -15.33 -4.10
CA ASP A 12 4.46 -16.66 -3.78
C ASP A 12 4.99 -17.18 -2.44
N GLU A 13 6.28 -16.99 -2.14
CA GLU A 13 6.85 -17.35 -0.84
C GLU A 13 6.15 -16.59 0.29
N VAL A 14 5.93 -15.29 0.14
CA VAL A 14 5.22 -14.46 1.13
C VAL A 14 3.80 -14.97 1.35
N PHE A 15 3.01 -15.12 0.28
CA PHE A 15 1.60 -15.48 0.41
C PHE A 15 1.37 -16.94 0.83
N ASN A 16 2.31 -17.82 0.59
CA ASN A 16 2.26 -19.22 1.01
C ASN A 16 2.83 -19.46 2.42
N ASN A 17 3.50 -18.48 3.00
CA ASN A 17 4.01 -18.58 4.37
C ASN A 17 2.88 -18.46 5.39
N ARG A 18 2.27 -19.61 5.74
CA ARG A 18 1.12 -19.68 6.67
C ARG A 18 1.50 -19.43 8.12
N GLU A 19 2.76 -19.58 8.49
CA GLU A 19 3.23 -19.38 9.88
C GLU A 19 3.20 -17.90 10.29
N ARG A 20 3.19 -17.00 9.31
CA ARG A 20 2.98 -15.55 9.52
C ARG A 20 1.51 -15.11 9.37
N ALA A 21 0.56 -16.03 9.36
CA ALA A 21 -0.85 -15.66 9.45
C ALA A 21 -1.07 -14.97 10.81
N MET A 22 -1.50 -13.69 10.75
CA MET A 22 -1.67 -12.83 11.92
C MET A 22 -2.36 -13.51 13.08
N ASP A 23 -1.70 -13.52 14.23
CA ASP A 23 -2.41 -13.41 15.49
C ASP A 23 -2.89 -11.97 15.63
N GLN A 24 -4.19 -11.73 15.48
CA GLN A 24 -4.84 -10.41 15.58
C GLN A 24 -4.59 -9.69 16.93
N ARG A 25 -3.88 -10.33 17.86
CA ARG A 25 -3.59 -9.86 19.21
C ARG A 25 -2.22 -9.21 19.38
N GLU A 26 -1.34 -9.31 18.36
CA GLU A 26 0.01 -8.71 18.42
C GLU A 26 0.15 -7.41 17.62
N VAL A 27 -0.92 -6.69 17.35
CA VAL A 27 -0.87 -5.30 16.88
C VAL A 27 -0.56 -4.36 18.06
N SER A 28 0.29 -4.78 18.97
CA SER A 28 0.81 -3.93 20.03
C SER A 28 2.24 -3.52 19.70
N GLY A 29 2.37 -2.47 18.97
CA GLY A 29 3.31 -1.36 19.15
C GLY A 29 4.81 -1.57 19.12
N GLU A 30 5.39 -2.75 18.93
CA GLU A 30 6.84 -2.94 19.00
C GLU A 30 7.45 -3.94 18.00
N SER A 31 6.71 -4.41 17.00
CA SER A 31 7.34 -5.29 16.04
C SER A 31 7.81 -4.52 14.80
N ASP A 32 9.11 -4.41 14.61
CA ASP A 32 9.78 -4.03 13.35
C ASP A 32 9.50 -5.05 12.22
N THR A 33 8.57 -5.96 12.43
CA THR A 33 8.20 -7.01 11.47
C THR A 33 6.89 -6.63 10.80
N GLY A 34 6.87 -6.66 9.48
CA GLY A 34 5.69 -6.35 8.67
C GLY A 34 4.40 -7.01 9.16
N VAL A 35 3.27 -6.37 8.89
CA VAL A 35 1.93 -6.82 9.29
C VAL A 35 1.21 -7.40 8.10
N ARG A 36 0.77 -8.66 8.25
CA ARG A 36 -0.07 -9.35 7.28
C ARG A 36 -1.53 -9.28 7.70
N VAL A 37 -2.41 -8.89 6.79
CA VAL A 37 -3.86 -8.90 7.01
C VAL A 37 -4.52 -9.78 5.95
N ASP A 38 -5.15 -10.87 6.37
CA ASP A 38 -6.15 -11.55 5.55
C ASP A 38 -7.47 -10.78 5.67
N MET A 39 -7.71 -9.91 4.70
CA MET A 39 -8.89 -9.04 4.67
C MET A 39 -10.19 -9.84 4.63
N THR A 40 -10.16 -11.03 4.02
CA THR A 40 -11.33 -11.93 3.95
C THR A 40 -11.64 -12.50 5.33
N ALA A 41 -10.64 -13.02 6.03
CA ALA A 41 -10.80 -13.55 7.37
C ALA A 41 -11.23 -12.46 8.36
N LEU A 42 -10.64 -11.26 8.24
CA LEU A 42 -10.99 -10.10 9.06
C LEU A 42 -12.44 -9.67 8.82
N ALA A 43 -12.86 -9.54 7.57
CA ALA A 43 -14.24 -9.20 7.20
C ALA A 43 -15.25 -10.23 7.74
N ALA A 44 -14.96 -11.51 7.60
CA ALA A 44 -15.79 -12.59 8.15
C ALA A 44 -15.87 -12.54 9.69
N GLY A 45 -14.75 -12.29 10.35
CA GLY A 45 -14.69 -12.14 11.80
C GLY A 45 -15.48 -10.93 12.31
N LEU A 46 -15.42 -9.80 11.63
CA LEU A 46 -16.19 -8.61 11.95
C LEU A 46 -17.70 -8.83 11.73
N ARG A 47 -18.10 -9.45 10.61
CA ARG A 47 -19.51 -9.80 10.36
C ARG A 47 -20.10 -10.67 11.45
N SER A 48 -19.34 -11.63 11.97
CA SER A 48 -19.80 -12.51 13.05
C SER A 48 -20.00 -11.77 14.37
N LYS A 49 -19.24 -10.73 14.63
CA LYS A 49 -19.27 -9.95 15.88
C LYS A 49 -20.28 -8.80 15.83
N VAL A 50 -20.43 -8.18 14.66
CA VAL A 50 -21.30 -7.01 14.45
C VAL A 50 -22.14 -7.25 13.19
N PRO A 51 -23.28 -7.93 13.29
CA PRO A 51 -24.18 -8.13 12.15
C PRO A 51 -24.61 -6.78 11.55
N GLY A 52 -24.48 -6.65 10.21
CA GLY A 52 -24.83 -5.43 9.49
C GLY A 52 -23.72 -4.37 9.45
N LEU A 53 -22.51 -4.67 9.96
CA LEU A 53 -21.37 -3.77 9.79
C LEU A 53 -21.07 -3.59 8.29
N PRO A 54 -21.04 -2.36 7.77
CA PRO A 54 -20.66 -2.12 6.38
C PRO A 54 -19.19 -2.47 6.19
N ILE A 55 -18.91 -3.38 5.25
CA ILE A 55 -17.57 -3.79 4.85
C ILE A 55 -17.38 -3.38 3.40
N ALA A 56 -16.16 -3.05 3.03
CA ALA A 56 -15.81 -2.60 1.68
C ALA A 56 -15.89 -3.73 0.65
N PHE A 57 -17.10 -4.09 0.22
CA PHE A 57 -17.36 -5.07 -0.83
C PHE A 57 -17.77 -4.40 -2.14
N GLU A 58 -17.40 -5.00 -3.27
CA GLU A 58 -17.77 -4.52 -4.60
C GLU A 58 -19.29 -4.56 -4.81
N HIS A 59 -19.95 -5.61 -4.34
CA HIS A 59 -21.38 -5.86 -4.54
C HIS A 59 -22.21 -5.76 -3.25
N GLY A 60 -21.67 -5.11 -2.23
CA GLY A 60 -22.36 -4.89 -0.96
C GLY A 60 -22.09 -5.93 0.12
N PRO A 61 -22.60 -5.69 1.33
CA PRO A 61 -22.20 -6.43 2.53
C PRO A 61 -22.65 -7.90 2.56
N ASP A 62 -23.64 -8.27 1.76
CA ASP A 62 -24.18 -9.63 1.70
C ASP A 62 -23.54 -10.48 0.59
N ALA A 63 -22.58 -9.93 -0.17
CA ALA A 63 -21.90 -10.67 -1.22
C ALA A 63 -21.12 -11.86 -0.64
N GLU A 64 -21.17 -12.98 -1.34
CA GLU A 64 -20.37 -14.15 -1.00
C GLU A 64 -18.91 -13.89 -1.37
N ILE A 65 -17.99 -14.17 -0.45
CA ILE A 65 -16.55 -14.03 -0.67
C ILE A 65 -16.00 -15.44 -0.96
N ALA A 66 -15.61 -15.69 -2.20
CA ALA A 66 -15.06 -16.98 -2.61
C ALA A 66 -13.54 -17.06 -2.42
N GLY A 67 -12.81 -15.98 -2.75
CA GLY A 67 -11.35 -15.93 -2.71
C GLY A 67 -10.80 -15.09 -1.56
N ARG A 68 -9.51 -15.27 -1.26
CA ARG A 68 -8.81 -14.46 -0.25
C ARG A 68 -8.41 -13.10 -0.82
N SER A 69 -8.46 -12.08 0.03
CA SER A 69 -7.78 -10.80 -0.16
C SER A 69 -6.77 -10.62 0.97
N VAL A 70 -5.49 -10.60 0.64
CA VAL A 70 -4.40 -10.51 1.60
C VAL A 70 -3.57 -9.27 1.31
N VAL A 71 -3.25 -8.53 2.35
CA VAL A 71 -2.30 -7.42 2.34
C VAL A 71 -1.21 -7.73 3.34
N GLU A 72 0.04 -7.63 2.92
CA GLU A 72 1.17 -7.65 3.83
C GLU A 72 1.92 -6.32 3.71
N THR A 73 2.10 -5.65 4.83
CA THR A 73 2.80 -4.36 4.92
C THR A 73 4.23 -4.59 5.35
N ASP A 74 5.17 -3.92 4.70
CA ASP A 74 6.59 -3.95 5.04
C ASP A 74 7.24 -5.33 4.92
N ALA A 75 6.82 -6.08 3.89
CA ALA A 75 7.31 -7.44 3.65
C ALA A 75 8.81 -7.49 3.36
N ALA A 76 9.37 -6.49 2.69
CA ALA A 76 10.81 -6.42 2.39
C ALA A 76 11.68 -6.27 3.64
N HIS A 77 11.11 -5.92 4.79
CA HIS A 77 11.86 -5.83 6.03
C HIS A 77 12.31 -7.21 6.53
N TRP A 78 11.52 -8.24 6.31
CA TRP A 78 11.82 -9.59 6.74
C TRP A 78 12.11 -10.57 5.59
N HIS A 79 11.74 -10.21 4.35
CA HIS A 79 11.89 -11.08 3.18
C HIS A 79 13.01 -10.59 2.27
N GLY A 80 14.17 -11.27 2.33
CA GLY A 80 15.37 -10.84 1.61
C GLY A 80 15.21 -10.71 0.10
N GLY A 81 14.41 -11.56 -0.55
CA GLY A 81 14.14 -11.49 -1.98
C GLY A 81 13.33 -10.24 -2.36
N LEU A 82 12.29 -9.88 -1.60
CA LEU A 82 11.55 -8.63 -1.82
C LEU A 82 12.46 -7.42 -1.60
N ARG A 83 13.27 -7.45 -0.52
CA ARG A 83 14.23 -6.39 -0.26
C ARG A 83 15.20 -6.20 -1.43
N ALA A 84 15.78 -7.27 -1.95
CA ALA A 84 16.66 -7.21 -3.12
C ALA A 84 15.95 -6.61 -4.34
N HIS A 85 14.72 -7.04 -4.65
CA HIS A 85 13.94 -6.46 -5.75
C HIS A 85 13.73 -4.95 -5.57
N HIS A 86 13.36 -4.50 -4.37
CA HIS A 86 13.01 -3.11 -4.13
C HIS A 86 14.23 -2.18 -4.04
N ILE A 87 15.37 -2.68 -3.62
CA ILE A 87 16.60 -1.89 -3.44
C ILE A 87 17.51 -2.00 -4.68
N GLU A 88 17.70 -3.21 -5.22
CA GLU A 88 18.65 -3.49 -6.28
C GLU A 88 17.99 -3.59 -7.67
N GLY A 89 16.68 -3.70 -7.71
CA GLY A 89 15.89 -3.78 -8.94
C GLY A 89 15.83 -2.47 -9.73
N PRO A 90 15.04 -2.41 -10.80
CA PRO A 90 15.02 -1.27 -11.72
C PRO A 90 14.24 -0.06 -11.17
N LEU A 91 13.39 -0.23 -10.15
CA LEU A 91 12.49 0.81 -9.69
C LEU A 91 13.19 2.08 -9.14
N PRO A 92 14.28 1.99 -8.34
CA PRO A 92 14.96 3.19 -7.84
C PRO A 92 15.45 4.13 -8.95
N GLU A 93 16.06 3.59 -10.00
CA GLU A 93 16.51 4.36 -11.15
C GLU A 93 15.34 4.98 -11.92
N LEU A 94 14.27 4.21 -12.15
CA LEU A 94 13.05 4.70 -12.78
C LEU A 94 12.47 5.89 -12.01
N VAL A 95 12.38 5.79 -10.68
CA VAL A 95 11.88 6.88 -9.83
C VAL A 95 12.80 8.08 -9.91
N ALA A 96 14.10 7.92 -9.86
CA ALA A 96 15.06 9.02 -9.98
C ALA A 96 14.87 9.78 -11.31
N GLN A 97 14.72 9.04 -12.41
CA GLN A 97 14.50 9.64 -13.73
C GLN A 97 13.14 10.37 -13.82
N LEU A 98 12.06 9.78 -13.31
CA LEU A 98 10.73 10.38 -13.36
C LEU A 98 10.59 11.63 -12.49
N THR A 99 11.27 11.65 -11.34
CA THR A 99 11.16 12.74 -10.36
C THR A 99 12.26 13.79 -10.52
N GLY A 100 13.30 13.50 -11.30
CA GLY A 100 14.51 14.33 -11.38
C GLY A 100 15.34 14.33 -10.09
N SER A 101 15.10 13.39 -9.20
CA SER A 101 15.83 13.30 -7.93
C SER A 101 17.24 12.74 -8.13
N THR A 102 18.21 13.40 -7.56
CA THR A 102 19.61 12.91 -7.55
C THR A 102 19.86 11.87 -6.47
N LYS A 103 18.95 11.74 -5.51
CA LYS A 103 18.97 10.76 -4.42
C LYS A 103 17.56 10.20 -4.19
N VAL A 104 17.43 8.89 -4.03
CA VAL A 104 16.16 8.22 -3.74
C VAL A 104 16.39 7.31 -2.53
N ASN A 105 15.48 7.41 -1.56
CA ASN A 105 15.44 6.50 -0.42
C ASN A 105 14.32 5.48 -0.60
N TYR A 106 14.58 4.19 -0.33
CA TYR A 106 13.52 3.22 -0.08
C TYR A 106 12.77 3.62 1.19
N TYR A 107 11.44 3.59 1.15
CA TYR A 107 10.63 3.96 2.32
C TYR A 107 9.90 2.74 2.91
N ALA A 108 9.06 2.08 2.15
CA ALA A 108 8.28 0.93 2.59
C ALA A 108 7.68 0.18 1.39
N ASP A 109 7.14 -1.00 1.65
CA ASP A 109 6.37 -1.75 0.66
C ASP A 109 5.06 -2.28 1.24
N GLN A 110 4.17 -2.65 0.35
CA GLN A 110 3.02 -3.51 0.61
C GLN A 110 2.89 -4.50 -0.53
N VAL A 111 2.50 -5.72 -0.21
CA VAL A 111 2.21 -6.72 -1.22
C VAL A 111 0.77 -7.19 -1.09
N PHE A 112 0.14 -7.48 -2.22
CA PHE A 112 -1.28 -7.71 -2.32
C PHE A 112 -1.58 -8.99 -3.08
N LEU A 113 -2.51 -9.78 -2.54
CA LEU A 113 -3.14 -10.91 -3.20
C LEU A 113 -4.64 -10.70 -3.25
N LYS A 114 -5.25 -10.82 -4.44
CA LYS A 114 -6.70 -10.98 -4.61
C LYS A 114 -6.95 -12.23 -5.43
N GLU A 115 -7.45 -13.27 -4.77
CA GLU A 115 -7.84 -14.53 -5.43
C GLU A 115 -9.16 -14.36 -6.19
N PRO A 116 -9.50 -15.29 -7.13
CA PRO A 116 -10.76 -15.26 -7.84
C PRO A 116 -11.96 -15.19 -6.89
N GLY A 117 -12.90 -14.30 -7.17
CA GLY A 117 -14.08 -14.08 -6.32
C GLY A 117 -13.83 -13.30 -5.04
N SER A 118 -12.63 -12.77 -4.82
CA SER A 118 -12.33 -11.88 -3.70
C SER A 118 -12.86 -10.47 -3.97
N GLN A 119 -14.12 -10.23 -3.62
CA GLN A 119 -14.82 -8.99 -3.96
C GLN A 119 -14.47 -7.80 -3.05
N ILE A 120 -13.55 -7.95 -2.11
CA ILE A 120 -13.13 -6.88 -1.22
C ILE A 120 -12.36 -5.84 -2.02
N ARG A 121 -12.89 -4.62 -2.07
CA ARG A 121 -12.22 -3.46 -2.67
C ARG A 121 -11.21 -2.84 -1.69
N THR A 122 -10.28 -2.07 -2.21
CA THR A 122 -9.50 -1.10 -1.43
C THR A 122 -10.18 0.25 -1.57
N PRO A 123 -10.73 0.85 -0.50
CA PRO A 123 -11.36 2.15 -0.55
C PRO A 123 -10.43 3.22 -1.13
N PHE A 124 -11.02 4.27 -1.74
CA PHE A 124 -10.23 5.40 -2.21
C PHE A 124 -9.57 6.14 -1.05
N HIS A 125 -8.27 6.39 -1.18
CA HIS A 125 -7.44 7.02 -0.16
C HIS A 125 -6.25 7.75 -0.78
N GLN A 126 -5.54 8.52 0.02
CA GLN A 126 -4.19 9.00 -0.25
C GLN A 126 -3.21 8.22 0.62
N ASP A 127 -2.00 7.99 0.13
CA ASP A 127 -0.92 7.39 0.96
C ASP A 127 -0.34 8.40 1.97
N GLN A 128 -0.42 9.67 1.66
CA GLN A 128 0.20 10.76 2.42
C GLN A 128 -0.12 10.77 3.92
N PRO A 129 -1.35 10.57 4.40
CA PRO A 129 -1.66 10.66 5.82
C PRO A 129 -1.14 9.49 6.65
N TYR A 130 -0.70 8.40 6.01
CA TYR A 130 -0.23 7.19 6.71
C TYR A 130 1.26 7.23 7.02
N PHE A 131 2.08 7.94 6.22
CA PHE A 131 3.53 7.81 6.28
C PHE A 131 4.20 8.92 7.09
N LEU A 132 5.25 8.54 7.82
CA LEU A 132 6.04 9.42 8.70
C LEU A 132 7.13 10.15 7.90
N VAL A 133 6.72 10.82 6.83
CA VAL A 133 7.64 11.56 5.97
C VAL A 133 7.01 12.86 5.51
N ASP A 134 7.82 13.90 5.32
CA ASP A 134 7.47 15.13 4.65
C ASP A 134 8.33 15.28 3.39
N GLY A 135 7.71 15.76 2.31
CA GLY A 135 8.31 15.83 0.98
C GLY A 135 7.74 14.78 0.00
N PRO A 136 8.16 14.82 -1.27
CA PRO A 136 7.59 13.96 -2.31
C PRO A 136 7.91 12.48 -2.11
N VAL A 137 6.90 11.63 -2.30
CA VAL A 137 7.05 10.17 -2.35
C VAL A 137 6.41 9.66 -3.64
N ALA A 138 7.16 8.86 -4.37
CA ALA A 138 6.66 8.10 -5.52
C ALA A 138 6.22 6.71 -5.06
N VAL A 139 5.07 6.28 -5.51
CA VAL A 139 4.52 4.94 -5.27
C VAL A 139 4.56 4.17 -6.58
N CYS A 140 5.28 3.07 -6.59
CA CYS A 140 5.41 2.15 -7.73
C CYS A 140 4.53 0.93 -7.48
N TRP A 141 3.42 0.83 -8.19
CA TRP A 141 2.57 -0.35 -8.15
C TRP A 141 2.94 -1.30 -9.30
N VAL A 142 3.39 -2.51 -8.96
CA VAL A 142 3.97 -3.50 -9.88
C VAL A 142 3.11 -4.75 -9.89
N PRO A 143 2.28 -4.98 -10.91
CA PRO A 143 1.55 -6.22 -11.09
C PRO A 143 2.50 -7.33 -11.54
N ILE A 144 2.26 -8.55 -11.11
CA ILE A 144 2.93 -9.75 -11.61
C ILE A 144 2.00 -10.71 -12.32
N ASP A 145 0.71 -10.44 -12.29
CA ASP A 145 -0.33 -11.08 -13.07
C ASP A 145 -0.95 -10.08 -14.03
N VAL A 146 -1.59 -10.57 -15.09
CA VAL A 146 -2.39 -9.72 -16.00
C VAL A 146 -3.52 -9.07 -15.20
N VAL A 147 -3.65 -7.77 -15.32
CA VAL A 147 -4.68 -6.98 -14.66
C VAL A 147 -5.69 -6.49 -15.69
N GLY A 148 -6.89 -7.06 -15.63
CA GLY A 148 -8.05 -6.60 -16.37
C GLY A 148 -9.02 -5.81 -15.50
N LEU A 149 -10.13 -5.37 -16.08
CA LEU A 149 -11.15 -4.59 -15.38
C LEU A 149 -11.95 -5.43 -14.35
N ASP A 150 -11.86 -6.76 -14.40
CA ASP A 150 -12.63 -7.70 -13.60
C ASP A 150 -11.85 -8.34 -12.43
N ASN A 151 -10.51 -8.17 -12.38
CA ASN A 151 -9.70 -8.83 -11.34
C ASN A 151 -9.01 -7.87 -10.34
N GLY A 152 -9.61 -6.69 -10.15
CA GLY A 152 -9.17 -5.73 -9.15
C GLY A 152 -8.16 -4.69 -9.64
N PRO A 153 -8.47 -3.97 -10.73
CA PRO A 153 -7.63 -2.90 -11.25
C PRO A 153 -7.49 -1.75 -10.26
N MET A 154 -6.36 -1.06 -10.38
CA MET A 154 -6.16 0.20 -9.67
C MET A 154 -6.94 1.33 -10.35
N GLY A 155 -7.68 2.08 -9.54
CA GLY A 155 -8.41 3.28 -9.95
C GLY A 155 -7.79 4.53 -9.35
N TYR A 156 -7.76 5.61 -10.13
CA TYR A 156 -7.14 6.88 -9.74
C TYR A 156 -8.06 8.05 -10.05
N VAL A 157 -8.13 9.03 -9.13
CA VAL A 157 -8.74 10.33 -9.41
C VAL A 157 -7.71 11.21 -10.09
N ARG A 158 -7.90 11.47 -11.38
CA ARG A 158 -6.93 12.22 -12.20
C ARG A 158 -6.69 13.61 -11.63
N GLY A 159 -5.41 13.93 -11.38
CA GLY A 159 -4.97 15.24 -10.91
C GLY A 159 -5.23 15.53 -9.43
N SER A 160 -5.75 14.60 -8.65
CA SER A 160 -6.09 14.80 -7.22
C SER A 160 -4.88 15.15 -6.34
N HIS A 161 -3.68 14.73 -6.71
CA HIS A 161 -2.44 15.15 -6.03
C HIS A 161 -2.21 16.67 -6.03
N ARG A 162 -2.89 17.42 -6.92
CA ARG A 162 -2.80 18.89 -7.01
C ARG A 162 -3.90 19.62 -6.24
N TRP A 163 -4.75 18.91 -5.52
CA TRP A 163 -5.80 19.52 -4.72
C TRP A 163 -5.27 20.25 -3.50
N ASN A 164 -3.98 20.04 -3.15
CA ASN A 164 -3.34 20.61 -1.95
C ASN A 164 -4.11 20.33 -0.67
N LYS A 165 -4.69 19.13 -0.60
CA LYS A 165 -5.44 18.63 0.55
C LYS A 165 -4.88 17.30 1.00
N VAL A 166 -4.80 17.12 2.30
CA VAL A 166 -4.55 15.84 2.96
C VAL A 166 -5.82 15.46 3.68
N PHE A 167 -6.32 14.27 3.42
CA PHE A 167 -7.52 13.76 4.05
C PHE A 167 -7.18 12.83 5.21
N LYS A 168 -8.15 12.60 6.09
CA LYS A 168 -8.04 11.57 7.13
C LYS A 168 -7.73 10.22 6.50
N PRO A 169 -6.86 9.40 7.13
CA PRO A 169 -6.58 8.06 6.62
C PRO A 169 -7.85 7.21 6.59
N SER A 170 -8.10 6.56 5.47
CA SER A 170 -9.27 5.69 5.27
C SER A 170 -9.06 4.36 5.98
N ASP A 171 -10.11 3.82 6.60
CA ASP A 171 -10.15 2.43 7.05
C ASP A 171 -10.32 1.51 5.84
N PHE A 172 -9.46 0.52 5.72
CA PHE A 172 -9.48 -0.42 4.59
C PHE A 172 -10.40 -1.63 4.80
N VAL A 173 -10.98 -1.76 5.97
CA VAL A 173 -11.80 -2.93 6.34
C VAL A 173 -13.27 -2.61 6.35
N THR A 174 -13.63 -1.49 6.96
CA THR A 174 -15.01 -1.03 7.04
C THR A 174 -15.24 0.09 6.02
N ASP A 175 -16.45 0.21 5.52
CA ASP A 175 -16.81 1.33 4.64
C ASP A 175 -17.18 2.59 5.45
N THR A 176 -16.67 2.71 6.68
CA THR A 176 -16.91 3.85 7.57
C THR A 176 -16.03 5.04 7.26
N GLY A 177 -15.04 4.84 6.43
CA GLY A 177 -14.27 5.90 5.80
C GLY A 177 -13.03 6.38 6.53
N THR A 178 -12.85 6.12 7.83
CA THR A 178 -11.71 6.70 8.58
C THR A 178 -11.18 5.75 9.64
N PHE A 179 -9.87 5.65 9.79
CA PHE A 179 -9.27 4.99 10.95
C PHE A 179 -9.72 5.66 12.24
N PRO A 180 -10.00 4.90 13.31
CA PRO A 180 -10.38 5.48 14.59
C PRO A 180 -9.23 6.28 15.22
N GLU A 181 -9.56 7.33 15.95
CA GLU A 181 -8.62 8.09 16.78
C GLU A 181 -8.39 7.31 18.09
N GLU A 182 -7.49 6.35 18.04
CA GLU A 182 -7.10 5.52 19.17
C GLU A 182 -5.60 5.23 19.11
N ASN A 183 -5.02 4.72 20.19
CA ASN A 183 -3.60 4.39 20.29
C ASN A 183 -2.66 5.54 19.88
N GLY A 184 -3.04 6.79 20.19
CA GLY A 184 -2.27 7.99 19.86
C GLY A 184 -2.40 8.43 18.40
N VAL A 185 -3.36 7.91 17.65
CA VAL A 185 -3.76 8.46 16.34
C VAL A 185 -4.66 9.65 16.57
N GLU A 186 -4.29 10.78 15.97
CA GLU A 186 -5.05 12.03 16.03
C GLU A 186 -5.12 12.62 14.62
N HIS A 187 -6.33 12.88 14.13
CA HIS A 187 -6.51 13.42 12.79
C HIS A 187 -6.45 14.96 12.75
N GLY A 188 -6.60 15.63 13.89
CA GLY A 188 -6.58 17.08 13.95
C GLY A 188 -7.62 17.71 13.02
N ASP A 189 -7.17 18.72 12.25
CA ASP A 189 -8.03 19.45 11.30
C ASP A 189 -8.14 18.78 9.91
N LEU A 190 -7.68 17.53 9.73
CA LEU A 190 -7.80 16.84 8.46
C LEU A 190 -9.27 16.63 8.09
N GLU A 191 -9.61 16.94 6.83
CA GLU A 191 -10.95 16.72 6.30
C GLU A 191 -11.21 15.22 6.07
N GLN A 192 -12.47 14.82 6.14
CA GLN A 192 -12.89 13.48 5.72
C GLN A 192 -12.67 13.30 4.20
N MET A 193 -12.23 12.10 3.79
CA MET A 193 -12.18 11.76 2.37
C MET A 193 -13.58 11.90 1.75
N PRO A 194 -13.74 12.66 0.65
CA PRO A 194 -15.02 12.73 -0.03
C PRO A 194 -15.41 11.39 -0.64
N ALA A 195 -16.70 11.15 -0.81
CA ALA A 195 -17.17 10.00 -1.57
C ALA A 195 -16.68 10.12 -3.02
N ILE A 196 -15.92 9.14 -3.50
CA ILE A 196 -15.36 9.14 -4.85
C ILE A 196 -16.27 8.35 -5.78
N SER A 197 -16.73 9.01 -6.84
CA SER A 197 -17.61 8.41 -7.86
C SER A 197 -17.24 8.89 -9.25
N ALA A 198 -17.49 8.08 -10.27
CA ALA A 198 -17.29 8.46 -11.66
C ALA A 198 -18.25 9.57 -12.14
N ALA A 199 -19.34 9.83 -11.41
CA ALA A 199 -20.26 10.92 -11.72
C ALA A 199 -19.71 12.30 -11.36
N GLU A 200 -18.83 12.35 -10.33
CA GLU A 200 -18.32 13.60 -9.76
C GLU A 200 -16.82 13.80 -9.95
N HIS A 201 -16.10 12.72 -10.31
CA HIS A 201 -14.65 12.72 -10.40
C HIS A 201 -14.16 12.10 -11.71
N ASP A 202 -13.06 12.62 -12.23
CA ASP A 202 -12.36 12.02 -13.40
C ASP A 202 -11.61 10.77 -12.93
N LEU A 203 -12.32 9.64 -12.92
CA LEU A 203 -11.78 8.34 -12.55
C LEU A 203 -11.19 7.63 -13.76
N VAL A 204 -9.97 7.11 -13.58
CA VAL A 204 -9.32 6.25 -14.57
C VAL A 204 -8.90 4.94 -13.91
N TYR A 205 -9.13 3.84 -14.63
CA TYR A 205 -8.64 2.52 -14.27
C TYR A 205 -7.64 2.07 -15.32
N PHE A 206 -6.61 1.37 -14.88
CA PHE A 206 -5.58 0.88 -15.79
C PHE A 206 -5.57 -0.65 -15.80
N GLU A 207 -5.64 -1.21 -17.01
CA GLU A 207 -5.20 -2.57 -17.27
C GLU A 207 -3.69 -2.58 -17.33
N ALA A 208 -3.06 -3.69 -16.93
CA ALA A 208 -1.61 -3.79 -16.89
C ALA A 208 -1.14 -5.24 -17.10
N GLU A 209 0.01 -5.39 -17.70
CA GLU A 209 0.66 -6.67 -17.94
C GLU A 209 1.85 -6.86 -16.98
N PRO A 210 2.28 -8.11 -16.72
CA PRO A 210 3.52 -8.37 -16.00
C PRO A 210 4.72 -7.69 -16.67
N GLY A 211 5.38 -6.81 -15.94
CA GLY A 211 6.48 -5.96 -16.44
C GLY A 211 6.12 -4.49 -16.58
N ASP A 212 4.84 -4.17 -16.52
CA ASP A 212 4.40 -2.78 -16.38
C ASP A 212 4.61 -2.29 -14.93
N VAL A 213 4.64 -0.98 -14.78
CA VAL A 213 4.60 -0.31 -13.48
C VAL A 213 3.71 0.92 -13.56
N ILE A 214 2.81 1.07 -12.61
CA ILE A 214 2.03 2.29 -12.45
C ILE A 214 2.70 3.12 -11.36
N VAL A 215 3.20 4.32 -11.73
CA VAL A 215 3.84 5.22 -10.78
C VAL A 215 2.94 6.40 -10.51
N HIS A 216 2.67 6.66 -9.24
CA HIS A 216 1.87 7.82 -8.83
C HIS A 216 2.47 8.57 -7.64
N HIS A 217 2.07 9.83 -7.50
CA HIS A 217 2.42 10.63 -6.33
C HIS A 217 1.58 10.17 -5.13
N TRP A 218 2.15 10.09 -3.95
CA TRP A 218 1.49 9.61 -2.73
C TRP A 218 0.22 10.38 -2.30
N ALA A 219 0.09 11.63 -2.75
CA ALA A 219 -1.12 12.44 -2.54
C ALA A 219 -2.22 12.17 -3.60
N THR A 220 -1.98 11.29 -4.59
CA THR A 220 -3.01 10.91 -5.56
C THR A 220 -4.05 10.04 -4.88
N ILE A 221 -5.33 10.44 -4.98
CA ILE A 221 -6.44 9.62 -4.50
C ILE A 221 -6.56 8.40 -5.40
N HIS A 222 -6.47 7.22 -4.80
CA HIS A 222 -6.50 5.95 -5.50
C HIS A 222 -7.16 4.87 -4.66
N GLY A 223 -7.57 3.80 -5.32
CA GLY A 223 -8.18 2.63 -4.71
C GLY A 223 -8.09 1.44 -5.65
N ALA A 224 -8.63 0.31 -5.27
CA ALA A 224 -8.67 -0.86 -6.12
C ALA A 224 -10.03 -1.55 -6.05
N ALA A 225 -10.55 -1.96 -7.20
CA ALA A 225 -11.75 -2.78 -7.26
C ALA A 225 -11.55 -4.16 -6.60
N GLY A 226 -12.64 -4.84 -6.29
CA GLY A 226 -12.62 -6.25 -5.93
C GLY A 226 -12.24 -7.12 -7.12
N ASN A 227 -11.85 -8.35 -6.87
CA ASN A 227 -11.64 -9.36 -7.91
C ASN A 227 -12.94 -10.14 -8.12
N VAL A 228 -13.67 -9.83 -9.19
CA VAL A 228 -14.92 -10.52 -9.56
C VAL A 228 -14.69 -11.61 -10.60
N SER A 229 -13.47 -11.76 -11.11
CA SER A 229 -13.10 -12.87 -11.97
C SER A 229 -13.27 -14.21 -11.24
N THR A 230 -13.68 -15.22 -11.96
CA THR A 230 -13.83 -16.59 -11.44
C THR A 230 -12.56 -17.42 -11.55
N THR A 231 -11.55 -16.94 -12.26
CA THR A 231 -10.35 -17.71 -12.59
C THR A 231 -9.03 -16.95 -12.40
N ALA A 232 -9.03 -15.64 -12.54
CA ALA A 232 -7.81 -14.84 -12.52
C ALA A 232 -7.43 -14.39 -11.10
N THR A 233 -6.25 -14.76 -10.66
CA THR A 233 -5.60 -14.20 -9.46
C THR A 233 -4.93 -12.88 -9.81
N ARG A 234 -4.84 -11.95 -8.87
CA ARG A 234 -4.08 -10.71 -9.00
C ARG A 234 -3.12 -10.53 -7.82
N ARG A 235 -1.82 -10.66 -8.08
CA ARG A 235 -0.74 -10.37 -7.15
C ARG A 235 -0.03 -9.09 -7.60
N ALA A 236 0.37 -8.27 -6.65
CA ALA A 236 1.11 -7.04 -6.93
C ALA A 236 1.95 -6.62 -5.73
N ALA A 237 3.02 -5.87 -6.00
CA ALA A 237 3.77 -5.13 -5.00
C ALA A 237 3.55 -3.63 -5.19
N SER A 238 3.45 -2.88 -4.09
CA SER A 238 3.45 -1.41 -4.07
C SER A 238 4.63 -0.94 -3.27
N VAL A 239 5.60 -0.31 -3.93
CA VAL A 239 6.87 0.11 -3.34
C VAL A 239 6.92 1.63 -3.28
N ARG A 240 7.28 2.19 -2.13
CA ARG A 240 7.35 3.63 -1.89
C ARG A 240 8.80 4.08 -1.85
N TYR A 241 9.08 5.14 -2.61
CA TYR A 241 10.38 5.76 -2.68
C TYR A 241 10.27 7.25 -2.37
N ALA A 242 11.01 7.69 -1.37
CA ALA A 242 11.07 9.08 -1.00
C ALA A 242 12.13 9.83 -1.83
N HIS A 243 11.77 11.05 -2.26
CA HIS A 243 12.70 11.97 -2.91
C HIS A 243 13.83 12.37 -1.96
N GLY A 244 15.02 12.62 -2.47
CA GLY A 244 16.20 12.94 -1.66
C GLY A 244 16.07 14.13 -0.72
N ASP A 245 15.12 15.03 -1.00
CA ASP A 245 14.83 16.18 -0.13
C ASP A 245 13.79 15.88 0.95
N SER A 246 13.17 14.69 0.90
CA SER A 246 12.20 14.30 1.93
C SER A 246 12.86 14.10 3.28
N ARG A 247 12.11 14.43 4.33
CA ARG A 247 12.58 14.35 5.71
C ARG A 247 11.62 13.51 6.54
N TYR A 248 12.12 12.89 7.59
CA TYR A 248 11.27 12.26 8.57
C TYR A 248 10.32 13.29 9.18
N TYR A 249 9.06 12.91 9.33
CA TYR A 249 8.04 13.75 9.95
C TYR A 249 7.09 12.91 10.78
N GLN A 250 7.09 13.11 12.08
CA GLN A 250 6.21 12.40 13.00
C GLN A 250 4.77 12.91 12.84
N ARG A 251 3.98 12.16 12.10
CA ARG A 251 2.60 12.49 11.77
C ARG A 251 1.64 11.85 12.76
N THR A 252 0.82 12.65 13.43
CA THR A 252 -0.15 12.13 14.42
C THR A 252 -1.29 11.35 13.78
N SER A 253 -1.61 11.63 12.51
CA SER A 253 -2.65 10.88 11.76
C SER A 253 -2.22 9.50 11.30
N SER A 254 -0.93 9.16 11.37
CA SER A 254 -0.42 7.85 10.92
C SER A 254 -0.92 6.74 11.86
N PRO A 255 -1.71 5.78 11.36
CA PRO A 255 -2.14 4.65 12.17
C PRO A 255 -1.06 3.56 12.24
N GLU A 256 -1.14 2.71 13.22
CA GLU A 256 -0.48 1.42 13.17
C GLU A 256 -1.03 0.60 11.96
N PRO A 257 -0.23 -0.16 11.24
CA PRO A 257 1.19 -0.50 11.46
C PRO A 257 2.19 0.42 10.72
N PHE A 258 1.80 1.61 10.32
CA PHE A 258 2.65 2.53 9.54
C PHE A 258 3.60 3.37 10.40
N ARG A 259 3.53 3.21 11.73
CA ARG A 259 4.44 3.85 12.69
C ARG A 259 5.66 2.98 12.92
N PHE A 260 6.71 3.29 12.18
CA PHE A 260 7.96 2.55 12.30
C PHE A 260 8.85 3.08 13.42
N THR A 261 9.48 2.18 14.16
CA THR A 261 10.54 2.55 15.11
C THR A 261 11.81 2.88 14.36
N THR A 262 12.18 4.15 14.30
CA THR A 262 13.32 4.63 13.49
C THR A 262 14.42 5.31 14.29
N GLY A 263 14.12 5.76 15.51
CA GLY A 263 15.00 6.64 16.28
C GLY A 263 15.14 8.06 15.72
N LEU A 264 14.42 8.40 14.64
CA LEU A 264 14.45 9.72 14.00
C LEU A 264 13.52 10.71 14.70
N VAL A 265 13.84 11.99 14.60
CA VAL A 265 12.96 13.10 14.95
C VAL A 265 12.57 13.90 13.71
N SER A 266 11.43 14.61 13.77
CA SER A 266 10.95 15.40 12.62
C SER A 266 12.02 16.38 12.15
N GLY A 267 12.30 16.33 10.84
CA GLY A 267 13.34 17.09 10.16
C GLY A 267 14.62 16.32 9.85
N ASP A 268 14.82 15.15 10.43
CA ASP A 268 15.98 14.32 10.14
C ASP A 268 15.97 13.82 8.69
N PRO A 269 17.16 13.68 8.05
CA PRO A 269 17.29 12.95 6.81
C PRO A 269 16.87 11.49 7.00
N LEU A 270 16.13 10.92 6.05
CA LEU A 270 15.63 9.55 6.16
C LEU A 270 16.76 8.53 6.27
N GLU A 271 17.82 8.71 5.51
CA GLU A 271 19.00 7.84 5.49
C GLU A 271 19.81 7.80 6.79
N THR A 272 19.46 8.61 7.77
CA THR A 272 20.03 8.53 9.13
C THR A 272 19.59 7.24 9.83
N SER A 273 18.52 6.61 9.35
CA SER A 273 18.07 5.28 9.79
C SER A 273 18.30 4.24 8.70
N ASP A 274 18.86 3.08 9.06
CA ASP A 274 19.06 1.93 8.17
C ASP A 274 17.72 1.41 7.58
N ARG A 275 16.61 1.82 8.15
CA ARG A 275 15.29 1.51 7.64
C ARG A 275 15.00 2.12 6.27
N PHE A 276 15.53 3.31 6.00
CA PHE A 276 15.30 4.09 4.79
C PHE A 276 16.58 4.27 3.98
N PRO A 277 17.21 3.18 3.51
CA PRO A 277 18.49 3.28 2.83
C PRO A 277 18.40 4.12 1.56
N ILE A 278 19.51 4.78 1.19
CA ILE A 278 19.68 5.35 -0.14
C ILE A 278 19.75 4.16 -1.12
N VAL A 279 18.90 4.19 -2.15
CA VAL A 279 18.83 3.14 -3.19
C VAL A 279 19.17 3.69 -4.57
N TRP A 280 19.34 5.02 -4.67
CA TRP A 280 19.84 5.71 -5.84
C TRP A 280 20.58 7.00 -5.44
N PRO A 281 21.76 7.38 -6.01
CA PRO A 281 22.51 6.53 -6.94
C PRO A 281 22.98 5.25 -6.24
N ARG A 282 23.16 4.20 -7.03
CA ARG A 282 23.82 3.01 -6.49
C ARG A 282 25.28 3.32 -6.25
N ASP A 283 25.81 2.90 -5.13
CA ASP A 283 27.24 2.93 -4.92
C ASP A 283 27.90 2.18 -6.08
N SER A 284 28.60 2.91 -6.96
CA SER A 284 29.49 2.29 -7.92
C SER A 284 30.61 1.70 -7.07
N GLY A 285 30.46 0.42 -6.68
CA GLY A 285 31.51 -0.29 -5.94
C GLY A 285 32.83 -0.13 -6.70
N VAL A 286 33.71 0.67 -6.12
CA VAL A 286 35.12 0.81 -6.53
C VAL A 286 35.89 -0.35 -5.96
#